data_77eb55f3504cd325b7a7448c1f02de2e
#
_entry.id   77eb55f3504cd325b7a7448c1f02de2e
#
_cell.length_a   1.000
_cell.length_b   1.000
_cell.length_c   1.000
_cell.angle_alpha   90.00
_cell.angle_beta   90.00
_cell.angle_gamma   90.00
#
_symmetry.space_group_name_H-M   'P 1'
#
loop_
_entity.id
_entity.type
_entity.pdbx_description
1 polymer ?
#
loop_
_entity_poly.entity_id
_entity_poly.type
_entity_poly.pdbx_seq_one_letter_code
_entity_poly.pdbx_strand_id
1 'polypeptide(L)'
;MTEQHTLKHEISMTSGAPFRAILSFATPLVLGYILQQLYLIIDAVIVGRWIGVGALAAVGASSSIMFLIMGFCNGACAGFAIPVAQAFGAEDYHKMRCYVSNAIRIAAVLAVVITLLSCVLCDKILHMVNTPNEVFHDAYVFLFIQFCTIPFTITYNLLAGQIRALGNSKQPFYFLIISSVLNVFLDVILILILKFGVEGSGIATFLSQAFASWLCWRFIKRNMRILVPMGDERDFDNKKISILLNNGVPMGLQFSITSIGIIMLQSANNALGTVYVASFTAAVRIKYLFTCVMENIGVAMATYCGQNIGAKKLDRVKAGVRDAMWLVMGYFVLTVLVIYPFADQMMMLFVDSSEHAVIANAAQLMRICNWFYPALGILVILRYSIQGLGYSNLSMMSGVMEMFARCGVSLWLVPAMAWLGVCYADPVAWIMADIFLIPAYFWLLQRLRKKIMVAA
;
A
#
# COMPACT_ATOMS: atom_id res chain seq x y z
N MET A 1 33.49 -7.06 20.85
CA MET A 1 33.87 -5.79 20.16
C MET A 1 33.24 -5.68 18.73
N THR A 2 32.11 -6.33 18.44
CA THR A 2 31.57 -6.45 17.07
C THR A 2 30.11 -5.97 16.92
N GLU A 3 29.41 -5.58 17.99
CA GLU A 3 28.01 -5.12 17.91
C GLU A 3 27.84 -3.62 17.62
N GLN A 4 28.79 -2.78 17.98
CA GLN A 4 28.67 -1.33 17.79
C GLN A 4 28.87 -0.83 16.34
N HIS A 5 29.43 -1.65 15.44
CA HIS A 5 29.65 -1.26 14.03
C HIS A 5 28.44 -1.50 13.12
N THR A 6 27.43 -2.27 13.56
CA THR A 6 26.23 -2.60 12.77
C THR A 6 25.11 -1.56 12.87
N LEU A 7 25.17 -0.66 13.84
CA LEU A 7 24.12 0.35 14.13
C LEU A 7 24.06 1.55 13.14
N LYS A 8 24.95 1.63 12.15
CA LYS A 8 24.99 2.77 11.20
C LYS A 8 23.75 2.91 10.30
N HIS A 9 22.99 1.85 10.13
CA HIS A 9 21.82 1.80 9.23
C HIS A 9 20.47 1.66 9.95
N GLU A 10 20.51 1.58 11.28
CA GLU A 10 19.33 1.45 12.12
C GLU A 10 18.97 2.84 12.70
N ILE A 11 17.69 3.19 12.58
CA ILE A 11 17.19 4.47 13.09
C ILE A 11 16.13 4.17 14.15
N SER A 12 16.52 4.27 15.42
CA SER A 12 15.56 4.12 16.50
C SER A 12 14.57 5.28 16.51
N MET A 13 13.28 4.97 16.35
CA MET A 13 12.19 5.95 16.48
C MET A 13 11.74 6.14 17.94
N THR A 14 12.43 5.51 18.90
CA THR A 14 12.11 5.58 20.33
C THR A 14 12.77 6.76 21.06
N SER A 15 13.54 7.59 20.32
CA SER A 15 14.24 8.78 20.84
C SER A 15 14.01 10.00 19.93
N GLY A 16 14.42 11.18 20.36
CA GLY A 16 14.28 12.44 19.59
C GLY A 16 12.84 12.94 19.47
N ALA A 17 12.60 13.97 18.66
CA ALA A 17 11.29 14.56 18.41
C ALA A 17 10.43 13.65 17.52
N PRO A 18 9.19 13.27 17.93
CA PRO A 18 8.32 12.39 17.14
C PRO A 18 8.03 12.94 15.74
N PHE A 19 7.73 14.23 15.63
CA PHE A 19 7.49 14.91 14.36
C PHE A 19 8.60 14.68 13.33
N ARG A 20 9.87 14.91 13.74
CA ARG A 20 11.04 14.73 12.85
C ARG A 20 11.24 13.27 12.47
N ALA A 21 11.06 12.35 13.42
CA ALA A 21 11.20 10.92 13.18
C ALA A 21 10.16 10.43 12.14
N ILE A 22 8.89 10.81 12.29
CA ILE A 22 7.80 10.44 11.38
C ILE A 22 8.03 11.05 9.99
N LEU A 23 8.32 12.36 9.92
CA LEU A 23 8.52 13.05 8.65
C LEU A 23 9.73 12.49 7.87
N SER A 24 10.87 12.30 8.53
CA SER A 24 12.08 11.79 7.87
C SER A 24 11.92 10.35 7.38
N PHE A 25 11.08 9.56 8.06
CA PHE A 25 10.76 8.21 7.64
C PHE A 25 9.72 8.17 6.51
N ALA A 26 8.70 9.02 6.57
CA ALA A 26 7.64 9.07 5.56
C ALA A 26 8.13 9.64 4.22
N THR A 27 9.06 10.61 4.22
CA THR A 27 9.53 11.28 2.99
C THR A 27 10.06 10.31 1.93
N PRO A 28 10.97 9.35 2.22
CA PRO A 28 11.41 8.38 1.23
C PRO A 28 10.28 7.47 0.72
N LEU A 29 9.30 7.15 1.57
CA LEU A 29 8.15 6.33 1.18
C LEU A 29 7.25 7.07 0.18
N VAL A 30 6.95 8.35 0.44
CA VAL A 30 6.19 9.21 -0.47
C VAL A 30 6.89 9.34 -1.82
N LEU A 31 8.19 9.64 -1.81
CA LEU A 31 8.98 9.76 -3.04
C LEU A 31 9.03 8.44 -3.80
N GLY A 32 9.15 7.32 -3.09
CA GLY A 32 9.12 5.98 -3.68
C GLY A 32 7.80 5.67 -4.36
N TYR A 33 6.69 6.02 -3.73
CA TYR A 33 5.36 5.84 -4.31
C TYR A 33 5.16 6.70 -5.56
N ILE A 34 5.54 7.98 -5.53
CA ILE A 34 5.44 8.87 -6.70
C ILE A 34 6.26 8.33 -7.86
N LEU A 35 7.49 7.88 -7.61
CA LEU A 35 8.33 7.27 -8.64
C LEU A 35 7.72 5.98 -9.19
N GLN A 36 7.09 5.18 -8.33
CA GLN A 36 6.38 3.99 -8.76
C GLN A 36 5.19 4.32 -9.68
N GLN A 37 4.45 5.39 -9.41
CA GLN A 37 3.39 5.85 -10.31
C GLN A 37 3.94 6.35 -11.65
N LEU A 38 5.07 7.05 -11.63
CA LEU A 38 5.71 7.54 -12.85
C LEU A 38 6.18 6.39 -13.75
N TYR A 39 6.83 5.37 -13.20
CA TYR A 39 7.25 4.23 -14.01
C TYR A 39 6.07 3.45 -14.61
N LEU A 40 4.96 3.27 -13.86
CA LEU A 40 3.75 2.63 -14.37
C LEU A 40 3.15 3.40 -15.56
N ILE A 41 3.23 4.74 -15.54
CA ILE A 41 2.80 5.57 -16.67
C ILE A 41 3.75 5.36 -17.86
N ILE A 42 5.07 5.32 -17.63
CA ILE A 42 6.07 5.10 -18.68
C ILE A 42 5.87 3.72 -19.34
N ASP A 43 5.69 2.66 -18.53
CA ASP A 43 5.42 1.30 -19.03
C ASP A 43 4.14 1.28 -19.89
N ALA A 44 3.05 1.86 -19.40
CA ALA A 44 1.81 1.96 -20.18
C ALA A 44 1.97 2.72 -21.49
N VAL A 45 2.79 3.79 -21.53
CA VAL A 45 3.10 4.54 -22.76
C VAL A 45 3.93 3.69 -23.72
N ILE A 46 4.93 2.95 -23.22
CA ILE A 46 5.74 2.05 -24.04
C ILE A 46 4.86 0.97 -24.66
N VAL A 47 4.06 0.26 -23.85
CA VAL A 47 3.15 -0.79 -24.34
C VAL A 47 2.15 -0.23 -25.36
N GLY A 48 1.46 0.87 -25.03
CA GLY A 48 0.42 1.44 -25.89
C GLY A 48 0.95 1.99 -27.22
N ARG A 49 2.15 2.57 -27.23
CA ARG A 49 2.70 3.24 -28.42
C ARG A 49 3.45 2.30 -29.35
N TRP A 50 4.11 1.28 -28.84
CA TRP A 50 4.94 0.35 -29.63
C TRP A 50 4.35 -1.02 -29.88
N ILE A 51 3.45 -1.51 -29.00
CA ILE A 51 2.76 -2.78 -29.22
C ILE A 51 1.34 -2.51 -29.77
N GLY A 52 0.64 -1.51 -29.24
CA GLY A 52 -0.66 -1.07 -29.72
C GLY A 52 -1.77 -1.05 -28.65
N VAL A 53 -2.95 -0.56 -29.05
CA VAL A 53 -4.09 -0.34 -28.15
C VAL A 53 -4.64 -1.66 -27.59
N GLY A 54 -4.58 -2.74 -28.37
CA GLY A 54 -5.02 -4.09 -27.92
C GLY A 54 -4.18 -4.58 -26.73
N ALA A 55 -2.85 -4.43 -26.81
CA ALA A 55 -1.92 -4.77 -25.72
C ALA A 55 -2.18 -3.94 -24.46
N LEU A 56 -2.42 -2.64 -24.63
CA LEU A 56 -2.76 -1.76 -23.50
C LEU A 56 -4.10 -2.17 -22.85
N ALA A 57 -5.07 -2.58 -23.66
CA ALA A 57 -6.34 -3.11 -23.17
C ALA A 57 -6.16 -4.43 -22.39
N ALA A 58 -5.29 -5.33 -22.87
CA ALA A 58 -4.94 -6.57 -22.18
C ALA A 58 -4.29 -6.32 -20.80
N VAL A 59 -3.33 -5.40 -20.73
CA VAL A 59 -2.71 -4.96 -19.46
C VAL A 59 -3.76 -4.33 -18.53
N GLY A 60 -4.66 -3.49 -19.08
CA GLY A 60 -5.73 -2.84 -18.35
C GLY A 60 -6.73 -3.83 -17.73
N ALA A 61 -7.15 -4.84 -18.49
CA ALA A 61 -8.05 -5.89 -18.01
C ALA A 61 -7.46 -6.68 -16.83
N SER A 62 -6.13 -6.88 -16.83
CA SER A 62 -5.40 -7.59 -15.79
C SER A 62 -5.23 -6.78 -14.50
N SER A 63 -5.30 -5.44 -14.58
CA SER A 63 -4.93 -4.53 -13.48
C SER A 63 -5.78 -4.70 -12.22
N SER A 64 -7.09 -4.88 -12.35
CA SER A 64 -8.01 -5.03 -11.21
C SER A 64 -7.74 -6.31 -10.41
N ILE A 65 -7.41 -7.39 -11.11
CA ILE A 65 -7.07 -8.69 -10.51
C ILE A 65 -5.74 -8.57 -9.77
N MET A 66 -4.75 -7.96 -10.42
CA MET A 66 -3.44 -7.73 -9.82
C MET A 66 -3.54 -6.85 -8.58
N PHE A 67 -4.39 -5.81 -8.60
CA PHE A 67 -4.62 -4.95 -7.43
C PHE A 67 -5.17 -5.73 -6.24
N LEU A 68 -6.12 -6.63 -6.45
CA LEU A 68 -6.69 -7.46 -5.38
C LEU A 68 -5.65 -8.41 -4.77
N ILE A 69 -4.93 -9.15 -5.62
CA ILE A 69 -3.95 -10.16 -5.17
C ILE A 69 -2.74 -9.47 -4.52
N MET A 70 -2.18 -8.47 -5.19
CA MET A 70 -1.01 -7.75 -4.69
C MET A 70 -1.33 -6.90 -3.46
N GLY A 71 -2.54 -6.33 -3.36
CA GLY A 71 -3.01 -5.63 -2.18
C GLY A 71 -3.01 -6.54 -0.96
N PHE A 72 -3.53 -7.78 -1.08
CA PHE A 72 -3.46 -8.78 -0.01
C PHE A 72 -2.01 -9.13 0.36
N CYS A 73 -1.15 -9.42 -0.62
CA CYS A 73 0.24 -9.79 -0.39
C CYS A 73 1.01 -8.66 0.31
N ASN A 74 0.85 -7.42 -0.16
CA ASN A 74 1.51 -6.24 0.41
C ASN A 74 1.05 -5.98 1.85
N GLY A 75 -0.26 -6.05 2.11
CA GLY A 75 -0.83 -5.92 3.44
C GLY A 75 -0.33 -7.00 4.41
N ALA A 76 -0.31 -8.26 3.97
CA ALA A 76 0.19 -9.37 4.77
C ALA A 76 1.67 -9.19 5.14
N CYS A 77 2.52 -8.84 4.16
CA CYS A 77 3.95 -8.58 4.40
C CYS A 77 4.17 -7.40 5.35
N ALA A 78 3.38 -6.32 5.22
CA ALA A 78 3.44 -5.18 6.14
C ALA A 78 3.04 -5.59 7.57
N GLY A 79 2.03 -6.45 7.72
CA GLY A 79 1.62 -7.00 9.02
C GLY A 79 2.68 -7.88 9.67
N PHE A 80 3.44 -8.65 8.88
CA PHE A 80 4.56 -9.44 9.42
C PHE A 80 5.71 -8.58 9.95
N ALA A 81 5.85 -7.35 9.49
CA ALA A 81 6.87 -6.41 9.98
C ALA A 81 6.54 -5.82 11.38
N ILE A 82 5.27 -5.84 11.81
CA ILE A 82 4.84 -5.24 13.08
C ILE A 82 5.48 -5.92 14.30
N PRO A 83 5.40 -7.25 14.49
CA PRO A 83 6.07 -7.92 15.61
C PRO A 83 7.59 -7.74 15.60
N VAL A 84 8.19 -7.61 14.41
CA VAL A 84 9.62 -7.31 14.25
C VAL A 84 9.95 -5.91 14.79
N ALA A 85 9.16 -4.89 14.42
CA ALA A 85 9.33 -3.53 14.93
C ALA A 85 9.12 -3.43 16.45
N GLN A 86 8.15 -4.18 16.99
CA GLN A 86 7.91 -4.25 18.44
C GLN A 86 9.07 -4.90 19.18
N ALA A 87 9.60 -6.01 18.68
CA ALA A 87 10.74 -6.69 19.29
C ALA A 87 12.02 -5.85 19.19
N PHE A 88 12.23 -5.15 18.07
CA PHE A 88 13.32 -4.19 17.91
C PHE A 88 13.23 -3.03 18.92
N GLY A 89 12.02 -2.45 19.08
CA GLY A 89 11.79 -1.39 20.07
C GLY A 89 11.98 -1.85 21.52
N ALA A 90 11.73 -3.14 21.79
CA ALA A 90 12.00 -3.76 23.09
C ALA A 90 13.46 -4.15 23.31
N GLU A 91 14.34 -3.96 22.32
CA GLU A 91 15.74 -4.40 22.30
C GLU A 91 15.90 -5.93 22.47
N ASP A 92 14.83 -6.69 22.20
CA ASP A 92 14.82 -8.16 22.24
C ASP A 92 15.17 -8.72 20.85
N TYR A 93 16.45 -8.67 20.52
CA TYR A 93 16.96 -9.05 19.21
C TYR A 93 16.82 -10.56 18.91
N HIS A 94 16.89 -11.40 19.95
CA HIS A 94 16.64 -12.84 19.81
C HIS A 94 15.20 -13.09 19.33
N LYS A 95 14.22 -12.53 20.04
CA LYS A 95 12.81 -12.63 19.67
C LYS A 95 12.52 -12.02 18.31
N MET A 96 13.18 -10.89 17.98
CA MET A 96 13.07 -10.24 16.68
C MET A 96 13.49 -11.18 15.56
N ARG A 97 14.67 -11.82 15.65
CA ARG A 97 15.18 -12.77 14.65
C ARG A 97 14.30 -14.01 14.51
N CYS A 98 13.73 -14.49 15.62
CA CYS A 98 12.71 -15.55 15.55
C CYS A 98 11.48 -15.12 14.75
N TYR A 99 10.98 -13.89 14.90
CA TYR A 99 9.88 -13.38 14.07
C TYR A 99 10.30 -13.26 12.60
N VAL A 100 11.50 -12.79 12.31
CA VAL A 100 12.04 -12.70 10.94
C VAL A 100 12.08 -14.09 10.29
N SER A 101 12.62 -15.10 10.98
CA SER A 101 12.69 -16.48 10.47
C SER A 101 11.31 -17.07 10.15
N ASN A 102 10.37 -16.93 11.09
CA ASN A 102 9.01 -17.48 10.89
C ASN A 102 8.23 -16.66 9.83
N ALA A 103 8.44 -15.34 9.74
CA ALA A 103 7.85 -14.52 8.68
C ALA A 103 8.33 -14.92 7.27
N ILE A 104 9.62 -15.25 7.11
CA ILE A 104 10.16 -15.76 5.84
C ILE A 104 9.47 -17.08 5.43
N ARG A 105 9.24 -17.99 6.38
CA ARG A 105 8.54 -19.26 6.11
C ARG A 105 7.09 -19.06 5.70
N ILE A 106 6.36 -18.23 6.45
CA ILE A 106 4.96 -17.92 6.11
C ILE A 106 4.89 -17.27 4.73
N ALA A 107 5.78 -16.31 4.45
CA ALA A 107 5.83 -15.63 3.16
C ALA A 107 6.18 -16.58 2.01
N ALA A 108 7.08 -17.55 2.23
CA ALA A 108 7.40 -18.58 1.23
C ALA A 108 6.20 -19.48 0.93
N VAL A 109 5.48 -19.94 1.97
CA VAL A 109 4.23 -20.70 1.77
C VAL A 109 3.18 -19.87 1.05
N LEU A 110 3.00 -18.62 1.47
CA LEU A 110 2.06 -17.68 0.85
C LEU A 110 2.39 -17.45 -0.63
N ALA A 111 3.68 -17.24 -0.95
CA ALA A 111 4.17 -17.06 -2.31
C ALA A 111 3.84 -18.27 -3.19
N VAL A 112 4.16 -19.47 -2.72
CA VAL A 112 3.88 -20.71 -3.47
C VAL A 112 2.37 -20.91 -3.65
N VAL A 113 1.58 -20.79 -2.59
CA VAL A 113 0.13 -21.03 -2.65
C VAL A 113 -0.56 -20.03 -3.57
N ILE A 114 -0.28 -18.73 -3.41
CA ILE A 114 -0.93 -17.71 -4.24
C ILE A 114 -0.50 -17.82 -5.69
N THR A 115 0.80 -18.04 -5.96
CA THR A 115 1.29 -18.21 -7.34
C THR A 115 0.65 -19.40 -8.02
N LEU A 116 0.68 -20.57 -7.40
CA LEU A 116 0.09 -21.79 -7.98
C LEU A 116 -1.42 -21.61 -8.22
N LEU A 117 -2.13 -21.09 -7.21
CA LEU A 117 -3.58 -20.88 -7.31
C LEU A 117 -3.92 -19.88 -8.45
N SER A 118 -3.18 -18.77 -8.52
CA SER A 118 -3.39 -17.74 -9.53
C SER A 118 -3.04 -18.25 -10.94
N CYS A 119 -1.94 -18.98 -11.10
CA CYS A 119 -1.56 -19.55 -12.39
C CYS A 119 -2.57 -20.59 -12.88
N VAL A 120 -3.04 -21.49 -12.00
CA VAL A 120 -4.04 -22.52 -12.35
C VAL A 120 -5.38 -21.91 -12.68
N LEU A 121 -5.76 -20.82 -12.00
CA LEU A 121 -7.04 -20.16 -12.20
C LEU A 121 -6.99 -19.02 -13.24
N CYS A 122 -5.83 -18.75 -13.86
CA CYS A 122 -5.62 -17.59 -14.74
C CYS A 122 -6.69 -17.50 -15.86
N ASP A 123 -6.94 -18.59 -16.56
CA ASP A 123 -7.95 -18.69 -17.60
C ASP A 123 -9.36 -18.37 -17.06
N LYS A 124 -9.77 -19.02 -15.97
CA LYS A 124 -11.08 -18.83 -15.35
C LYS A 124 -11.27 -17.39 -14.84
N ILE A 125 -10.23 -16.78 -14.30
CA ILE A 125 -10.24 -15.41 -13.81
C ILE A 125 -10.51 -14.44 -14.97
N LEU A 126 -9.84 -14.60 -16.12
CA LEU A 126 -10.02 -13.76 -17.28
C LEU A 126 -11.44 -13.89 -17.89
N HIS A 127 -11.98 -15.11 -17.91
CA HIS A 127 -13.38 -15.31 -18.30
C HIS A 127 -14.37 -14.67 -17.32
N MET A 128 -14.10 -14.72 -16.00
CA MET A 128 -14.94 -14.11 -14.97
C MET A 128 -15.02 -12.58 -15.08
N VAL A 129 -13.93 -11.93 -15.53
CA VAL A 129 -13.91 -10.47 -15.77
C VAL A 129 -14.38 -10.08 -17.18
N ASN A 130 -14.90 -11.04 -17.96
CA ASN A 130 -15.40 -10.84 -19.31
C ASN A 130 -14.36 -10.19 -20.25
N THR A 131 -13.11 -10.69 -20.22
CA THR A 131 -12.06 -10.21 -21.14
C THR A 131 -12.45 -10.48 -22.58
N PRO A 132 -12.42 -9.48 -23.49
CA PRO A 132 -12.75 -9.67 -24.89
C PRO A 132 -11.85 -10.71 -25.57
N ASN A 133 -12.42 -11.56 -26.43
CA ASN A 133 -11.70 -12.63 -27.13
C ASN A 133 -10.50 -12.12 -27.96
N GLU A 134 -10.61 -10.90 -28.50
CA GLU A 134 -9.58 -10.29 -29.33
C GLU A 134 -8.26 -10.05 -28.58
N VAL A 135 -8.33 -9.77 -27.27
CA VAL A 135 -7.17 -9.47 -26.42
C VAL A 135 -6.93 -10.57 -25.38
N PHE A 136 -7.71 -11.65 -25.42
CA PHE A 136 -7.68 -12.69 -24.38
C PHE A 136 -6.30 -13.37 -24.28
N HIS A 137 -5.70 -13.72 -25.43
CA HIS A 137 -4.39 -14.39 -25.44
C HIS A 137 -3.31 -13.51 -24.84
N ASP A 138 -3.23 -12.25 -25.23
CA ASP A 138 -2.24 -11.29 -24.71
C ASP A 138 -2.46 -11.03 -23.23
N ALA A 139 -3.72 -10.89 -22.79
CA ALA A 139 -4.07 -10.73 -21.38
C ALA A 139 -3.68 -11.98 -20.55
N TYR A 140 -3.90 -13.18 -21.10
CA TYR A 140 -3.52 -14.43 -20.45
C TYR A 140 -2.02 -14.54 -20.25
N VAL A 141 -1.24 -14.34 -21.31
CA VAL A 141 0.22 -14.44 -21.25
C VAL A 141 0.81 -13.39 -20.29
N PHE A 142 0.35 -12.14 -20.40
CA PHE A 142 0.78 -11.06 -19.52
C PHE A 142 0.45 -11.38 -18.05
N LEU A 143 -0.80 -11.74 -17.77
CA LEU A 143 -1.26 -12.02 -16.40
C LEU A 143 -0.55 -13.24 -15.82
N PHE A 144 -0.32 -14.28 -16.62
CA PHE A 144 0.42 -15.47 -16.19
C PHE A 144 1.86 -15.13 -15.79
N ILE A 145 2.57 -14.31 -16.57
CA ILE A 145 3.92 -13.84 -16.23
C ILE A 145 3.87 -12.99 -14.95
N GLN A 146 2.86 -12.12 -14.80
CA GLN A 146 2.68 -11.33 -13.58
C GLN A 146 2.43 -12.22 -12.36
N PHE A 147 1.69 -13.32 -12.49
CA PHE A 147 1.51 -14.29 -11.39
C PHE A 147 2.83 -15.00 -11.04
N CYS A 148 3.67 -15.32 -12.03
CA CYS A 148 5.02 -15.82 -11.78
C CYS A 148 5.93 -14.81 -11.07
N THR A 149 5.60 -13.52 -11.09
CA THR A 149 6.33 -12.46 -10.39
C THR A 149 5.99 -12.38 -8.89
N ILE A 150 4.86 -12.94 -8.47
CA ILE A 150 4.36 -12.88 -7.07
C ILE A 150 5.42 -13.29 -6.03
N PRO A 151 6.20 -14.38 -6.19
CA PRO A 151 7.21 -14.77 -5.21
C PRO A 151 8.26 -13.69 -4.96
N PHE A 152 8.70 -13.01 -6.01
CA PHE A 152 9.68 -11.94 -5.89
C PHE A 152 9.08 -10.70 -5.27
N THR A 153 7.83 -10.36 -5.62
CA THR A 153 7.12 -9.23 -5.02
C THR A 153 6.87 -9.45 -3.52
N ILE A 154 6.46 -10.64 -3.12
CA ILE A 154 6.31 -11.00 -1.69
C ILE A 154 7.66 -10.92 -0.99
N THR A 155 8.73 -11.47 -1.59
CA THR A 155 10.08 -11.44 -1.00
C THR A 155 10.57 -10.00 -0.84
N TYR A 156 10.43 -9.16 -1.88
CA TYR A 156 10.79 -7.75 -1.79
C TYR A 156 10.01 -7.03 -0.67
N ASN A 157 8.68 -7.16 -0.65
CA ASN A 157 7.84 -6.46 0.33
C ASN A 157 8.12 -6.92 1.76
N LEU A 158 8.34 -8.23 1.97
CA LEU A 158 8.73 -8.77 3.26
C LEU A 158 10.07 -8.19 3.74
N LEU A 159 11.12 -8.32 2.92
CA LEU A 159 12.47 -7.86 3.30
C LEU A 159 12.52 -6.33 3.46
N ALA A 160 11.89 -5.58 2.56
CA ALA A 160 11.74 -4.14 2.67
C ALA A 160 10.95 -3.75 3.93
N GLY A 161 9.89 -4.50 4.28
CA GLY A 161 9.13 -4.35 5.51
C GLY A 161 9.99 -4.55 6.75
N GLN A 162 10.86 -5.56 6.77
CA GLN A 162 11.78 -5.83 7.88
C GLN A 162 12.85 -4.73 8.02
N ILE A 163 13.40 -4.22 6.91
CA ILE A 163 14.33 -3.08 6.91
C ILE A 163 13.63 -1.84 7.49
N ARG A 164 12.39 -1.59 7.07
CA ARG A 164 11.56 -0.49 7.60
C ARG A 164 11.21 -0.66 9.06
N ALA A 165 10.98 -1.88 9.55
CA ALA A 165 10.71 -2.17 10.95
C ALA A 165 11.83 -1.68 11.89
N LEU A 166 13.07 -1.64 11.41
CA LEU A 166 14.23 -1.09 12.11
C LEU A 166 14.44 0.43 11.86
N GLY A 167 13.44 1.11 11.30
CA GLY A 167 13.45 2.56 11.09
C GLY A 167 14.13 3.03 9.81
N ASN A 168 14.60 2.14 8.94
CA ASN A 168 15.29 2.51 7.71
C ASN A 168 14.33 2.44 6.50
N SER A 169 13.74 3.58 6.12
CA SER A 169 12.91 3.70 4.92
C SER A 169 13.71 4.07 3.67
N LYS A 170 14.93 4.60 3.82
CA LYS A 170 15.76 5.09 2.70
C LYS A 170 16.27 3.97 1.82
N GLN A 171 16.73 2.86 2.40
CA GLN A 171 17.33 1.77 1.61
C GLN A 171 16.30 1.06 0.71
N PRO A 172 15.10 0.65 1.18
CA PRO A 172 14.07 0.14 0.29
C PRO A 172 13.67 1.12 -0.81
N PHE A 173 13.66 2.42 -0.53
CA PHE A 173 13.43 3.47 -1.53
C PHE A 173 14.50 3.46 -2.63
N TYR A 174 15.79 3.42 -2.29
CA TYR A 174 16.85 3.33 -3.30
C TYR A 174 16.76 2.05 -4.13
N PHE A 175 16.42 0.92 -3.53
CA PHE A 175 16.24 -0.33 -4.27
C PHE A 175 15.03 -0.26 -5.21
N LEU A 176 13.98 0.43 -4.82
CA LEU A 176 12.83 0.69 -5.68
C LEU A 176 13.21 1.56 -6.89
N ILE A 177 13.99 2.63 -6.69
CA ILE A 177 14.49 3.46 -7.80
C ILE A 177 15.30 2.61 -8.79
N ILE A 178 16.28 1.86 -8.29
CA ILE A 178 17.16 1.06 -9.12
C ILE A 178 16.35 0.02 -9.92
N SER A 179 15.38 -0.65 -9.27
CA SER A 179 14.53 -1.63 -9.96
C SER A 179 13.58 -0.99 -10.96
N SER A 180 13.05 0.22 -10.68
CA SER A 180 12.20 0.94 -11.63
C SER A 180 12.97 1.40 -12.87
N VAL A 181 14.19 1.91 -12.70
CA VAL A 181 15.05 2.27 -13.82
C VAL A 181 15.42 1.01 -14.64
N LEU A 182 15.74 -0.10 -13.98
CA LEU A 182 16.00 -1.37 -14.64
C LEU A 182 14.78 -1.87 -15.40
N ASN A 183 13.57 -1.73 -14.84
CA ASN A 183 12.34 -2.12 -15.50
C ASN A 183 12.14 -1.36 -16.82
N VAL A 184 12.21 -0.03 -16.79
CA VAL A 184 12.09 0.81 -18.01
C VAL A 184 13.17 0.45 -19.04
N PHE A 185 14.40 0.21 -18.59
CA PHE A 185 15.50 -0.20 -19.48
C PHE A 185 15.23 -1.56 -20.14
N LEU A 186 14.71 -2.53 -19.38
CA LEU A 186 14.32 -3.84 -19.90
C LEU A 186 13.11 -3.75 -20.83
N ASP A 187 12.12 -2.90 -20.56
CA ASP A 187 10.99 -2.65 -21.44
C ASP A 187 11.47 -2.15 -22.81
N VAL A 188 12.39 -1.19 -22.83
CA VAL A 188 12.98 -0.68 -24.07
C VAL A 188 13.69 -1.81 -24.83
N ILE A 189 14.50 -2.64 -24.17
CA ILE A 189 15.21 -3.74 -24.82
C ILE A 189 14.23 -4.80 -25.34
N LEU A 190 13.33 -5.28 -24.47
CA LEU A 190 12.48 -6.43 -24.80
C LEU A 190 11.39 -6.05 -25.82
N ILE A 191 10.80 -4.86 -25.70
CA ILE A 191 9.69 -4.42 -26.55
C ILE A 191 10.21 -3.78 -27.85
N LEU A 192 11.18 -2.83 -27.76
CA LEU A 192 11.62 -2.07 -28.94
C LEU A 192 12.68 -2.80 -29.75
N ILE A 193 13.67 -3.43 -29.10
CA ILE A 193 14.82 -4.06 -29.78
C ILE A 193 14.49 -5.51 -30.14
N LEU A 194 14.04 -6.32 -29.15
CA LEU A 194 13.77 -7.74 -29.35
C LEU A 194 12.36 -8.02 -29.89
N LYS A 195 11.49 -6.98 -29.91
CA LYS A 195 10.12 -7.04 -30.42
C LYS A 195 9.25 -8.12 -29.75
N PHE A 196 9.52 -8.39 -28.49
CA PHE A 196 8.59 -9.17 -27.68
C PHE A 196 7.32 -8.34 -27.48
N GLY A 197 6.16 -8.95 -27.64
CA GLY A 197 4.87 -8.29 -27.44
C GLY A 197 4.65 -7.88 -25.98
N VAL A 198 3.43 -8.08 -25.51
CA VAL A 198 3.04 -7.81 -24.11
C VAL A 198 3.88 -8.61 -23.10
N GLU A 199 4.37 -9.77 -23.53
CA GLU A 199 5.29 -10.63 -22.76
C GLU A 199 6.54 -9.87 -22.31
N GLY A 200 7.05 -8.95 -23.16
CA GLY A 200 8.26 -8.16 -22.88
C GLY A 200 8.09 -7.32 -21.60
N SER A 201 6.96 -6.60 -21.45
CA SER A 201 6.66 -5.84 -20.22
C SER A 201 6.50 -6.76 -19.00
N GLY A 202 5.84 -7.91 -19.17
CA GLY A 202 5.73 -8.91 -18.10
C GLY A 202 7.11 -9.41 -17.63
N ILE A 203 7.99 -9.77 -18.56
CA ILE A 203 9.36 -10.25 -18.28
C ILE A 203 10.21 -9.14 -17.64
N ALA A 204 10.11 -7.90 -18.12
CA ALA A 204 10.80 -6.75 -17.53
C ALA A 204 10.42 -6.57 -16.06
N THR A 205 9.13 -6.64 -15.75
CA THR A 205 8.63 -6.57 -14.37
C THR A 205 9.13 -7.74 -13.52
N PHE A 206 9.11 -8.96 -14.05
CA PHE A 206 9.62 -10.16 -13.37
C PHE A 206 11.11 -10.00 -12.99
N LEU A 207 11.94 -9.62 -13.93
CA LEU A 207 13.39 -9.46 -13.71
C LEU A 207 13.69 -8.31 -12.74
N SER A 208 12.96 -7.20 -12.85
CA SER A 208 13.14 -6.04 -11.99
C SER A 208 12.76 -6.33 -10.54
N GLN A 209 11.66 -7.06 -10.32
CA GLN A 209 11.24 -7.48 -8.97
C GLN A 209 12.19 -8.52 -8.37
N ALA A 210 12.68 -9.45 -9.17
CA ALA A 210 13.70 -10.40 -8.75
C ALA A 210 15.00 -9.68 -8.31
N PHE A 211 15.41 -8.68 -9.07
CA PHE A 211 16.58 -7.86 -8.75
C PHE A 211 16.38 -7.02 -7.49
N ALA A 212 15.21 -6.38 -7.32
CA ALA A 212 14.87 -5.64 -6.10
C ALA A 212 14.92 -6.53 -4.85
N SER A 213 14.37 -7.74 -4.95
CA SER A 213 14.40 -8.75 -3.88
C SER A 213 15.82 -9.14 -3.52
N TRP A 214 16.66 -9.38 -4.53
CA TRP A 214 18.08 -9.70 -4.35
C TRP A 214 18.85 -8.55 -3.69
N LEU A 215 18.60 -7.29 -4.07
CA LEU A 215 19.21 -6.12 -3.43
C LEU A 215 18.86 -6.02 -1.95
N CYS A 216 17.59 -6.21 -1.58
CA CYS A 216 17.15 -6.23 -0.18
C CYS A 216 17.84 -7.34 0.61
N TRP A 217 17.86 -8.57 0.07
CA TRP A 217 18.51 -9.70 0.70
C TRP A 217 20.01 -9.49 0.90
N ARG A 218 20.72 -9.02 -0.16
CA ARG A 218 22.14 -8.69 -0.11
C ARG A 218 22.44 -7.62 0.93
N PHE A 219 21.60 -6.57 1.00
CA PHE A 219 21.74 -5.50 1.97
C PHE A 219 21.60 -6.00 3.41
N ILE A 220 20.56 -6.79 3.69
CA ILE A 220 20.36 -7.37 5.03
C ILE A 220 21.57 -8.22 5.42
N LYS A 221 22.04 -9.10 4.54
CA LYS A 221 23.21 -9.97 4.84
C LYS A 221 24.51 -9.20 5.10
N ARG A 222 24.71 -8.08 4.42
CA ARG A 222 25.95 -7.30 4.54
C ARG A 222 25.90 -6.22 5.62
N ASN A 223 24.81 -5.49 5.69
CA ASN A 223 24.71 -4.23 6.42
C ASN A 223 23.78 -4.30 7.65
N MET A 224 22.84 -5.27 7.71
CA MET A 224 21.89 -5.42 8.80
C MET A 224 21.89 -6.86 9.35
N ARG A 225 23.07 -7.34 9.74
CA ARG A 225 23.23 -8.71 10.27
C ARG A 225 22.38 -8.99 11.51
N ILE A 226 21.94 -7.97 12.21
CA ILE A 226 21.04 -8.06 13.35
C ILE A 226 19.68 -8.71 12.97
N LEU A 227 19.27 -8.63 11.69
CA LEU A 227 18.06 -9.29 11.17
C LEU A 227 18.29 -10.74 10.73
N VAL A 228 19.53 -11.22 10.69
CA VAL A 228 19.84 -12.55 10.18
C VAL A 228 19.67 -13.60 11.28
N PRO A 229 18.70 -14.54 11.19
CA PRO A 229 18.48 -15.56 12.20
C PRO A 229 19.67 -16.53 12.31
N MET A 230 20.07 -16.89 13.52
CA MET A 230 21.17 -17.82 13.81
C MET A 230 20.70 -18.91 14.78
N GLY A 231 21.28 -20.11 14.67
CA GLY A 231 21.04 -21.21 15.60
C GLY A 231 19.54 -21.52 15.78
N ASP A 232 19.12 -21.53 17.04
CA ASP A 232 17.75 -21.81 17.53
C ASP A 232 16.70 -20.76 17.09
N GLU A 233 17.13 -19.57 16.71
CA GLU A 233 16.24 -18.52 16.18
C GLU A 233 15.57 -18.94 14.86
N ARG A 234 16.10 -19.98 14.21
CA ARG A 234 15.53 -20.60 13.01
C ARG A 234 14.46 -21.62 13.32
N ASP A 235 14.19 -21.94 14.56
CA ASP A 235 13.23 -22.97 14.90
C ASP A 235 11.80 -22.55 14.59
N PHE A 236 10.98 -23.56 14.33
CA PHE A 236 9.56 -23.38 14.06
C PHE A 236 8.83 -23.10 15.38
N ASP A 237 8.18 -21.93 15.48
CA ASP A 237 7.46 -21.53 16.69
C ASP A 237 6.00 -21.18 16.35
N ASN A 238 5.10 -22.08 16.70
CA ASN A 238 3.66 -21.93 16.47
C ASN A 238 3.07 -20.66 17.09
N LYS A 239 3.57 -20.23 18.27
CA LYS A 239 3.08 -19.03 18.94
C LYS A 239 3.48 -17.77 18.15
N LYS A 240 4.72 -17.73 17.68
CA LYS A 240 5.21 -16.61 16.86
C LYS A 240 4.53 -16.56 15.49
N ILE A 241 4.31 -17.73 14.87
CA ILE A 241 3.53 -17.86 13.63
C ILE A 241 2.11 -17.31 13.83
N SER A 242 1.44 -17.71 14.89
CA SER A 242 0.09 -17.21 15.19
C SER A 242 0.06 -15.69 15.36
N ILE A 243 1.07 -15.09 16.02
CA ILE A 243 1.18 -13.64 16.16
C ILE A 243 1.39 -12.95 14.80
N LEU A 244 2.25 -13.52 13.95
CA LEU A 244 2.49 -13.00 12.60
C LEU A 244 1.23 -13.07 11.75
N LEU A 245 0.53 -14.21 11.75
CA LEU A 245 -0.72 -14.39 11.00
C LEU A 245 -1.83 -13.47 11.52
N ASN A 246 -1.96 -13.29 12.83
CA ASN A 246 -2.94 -12.38 13.43
C ASN A 246 -2.68 -10.89 13.11
N ASN A 247 -1.49 -10.54 12.65
CA ASN A 247 -1.20 -9.20 12.12
C ASN A 247 -1.29 -9.17 10.59
N GLY A 248 -0.68 -10.13 9.90
CA GLY A 248 -0.56 -10.14 8.45
C GLY A 248 -1.88 -10.38 7.73
N VAL A 249 -2.63 -11.43 8.12
CA VAL A 249 -3.88 -11.80 7.45
C VAL A 249 -4.92 -10.66 7.51
N PRO A 250 -5.20 -10.05 8.68
CA PRO A 250 -6.15 -8.94 8.74
C PRO A 250 -5.72 -7.74 7.91
N MET A 251 -4.42 -7.41 7.87
CA MET A 251 -3.93 -6.32 7.04
C MET A 251 -4.06 -6.62 5.54
N GLY A 252 -3.80 -7.86 5.12
CA GLY A 252 -4.06 -8.28 3.75
C GLY A 252 -5.55 -8.23 3.39
N LEU A 253 -6.40 -8.79 4.24
CA LEU A 253 -7.85 -8.78 4.04
C LEU A 253 -8.43 -7.36 4.03
N GLN A 254 -7.89 -6.43 4.80
CA GLN A 254 -8.32 -5.04 4.79
C GLN A 254 -8.28 -4.42 3.38
N PHE A 255 -7.19 -4.63 2.64
CA PHE A 255 -7.08 -4.15 1.25
C PHE A 255 -8.11 -4.79 0.34
N SER A 256 -8.33 -6.11 0.46
CA SER A 256 -9.33 -6.83 -0.32
C SER A 256 -10.76 -6.36 -0.02
N ILE A 257 -11.08 -6.17 1.25
CA ILE A 257 -12.42 -5.70 1.69
C ILE A 257 -12.68 -4.27 1.18
N THR A 258 -11.71 -3.37 1.32
CA THR A 258 -11.85 -1.99 0.81
C THR A 258 -12.05 -1.98 -0.71
N SER A 259 -11.38 -2.88 -1.43
CA SER A 259 -11.53 -3.03 -2.89
C SER A 259 -12.94 -3.40 -3.32
N ILE A 260 -13.66 -4.23 -2.55
CA ILE A 260 -15.07 -4.57 -2.83
C ILE A 260 -15.94 -3.29 -2.85
N GLY A 261 -15.75 -2.42 -1.87
CA GLY A 261 -16.45 -1.13 -1.82
C GLY A 261 -16.15 -0.23 -3.03
N ILE A 262 -14.90 -0.22 -3.48
CA ILE A 262 -14.48 0.55 -4.68
C ILE A 262 -15.13 -0.03 -5.94
N ILE A 263 -15.19 -1.35 -6.09
CA ILE A 263 -15.83 -2.01 -7.24
C ILE A 263 -17.34 -1.70 -7.29
N MET A 264 -18.02 -1.73 -6.14
CA MET A 264 -19.44 -1.37 -6.06
C MET A 264 -19.68 0.09 -6.47
N LEU A 265 -18.85 1.00 -6.01
CA LEU A 265 -18.92 2.42 -6.39
C LEU A 265 -18.64 2.60 -7.90
N GLN A 266 -17.64 1.92 -8.43
CA GLN A 266 -17.32 1.95 -9.86
C GLN A 266 -18.50 1.44 -10.70
N SER A 267 -19.15 0.36 -10.28
CA SER A 267 -20.33 -0.18 -10.96
C SER A 267 -21.49 0.83 -10.96
N ALA A 268 -21.77 1.47 -9.82
CA ALA A 268 -22.79 2.50 -9.72
C ALA A 268 -22.47 3.74 -10.58
N ASN A 269 -21.20 4.13 -10.64
CA ASN A 269 -20.74 5.24 -11.49
C ASN A 269 -20.87 4.91 -12.98
N ASN A 270 -20.55 3.66 -13.37
CA ASN A 270 -20.67 3.21 -14.76
C ASN A 270 -22.12 3.31 -15.26
N ALA A 271 -23.11 3.07 -14.40
CA ALA A 271 -24.52 3.19 -14.73
C ALA A 271 -24.98 4.64 -15.04
N LEU A 272 -24.22 5.65 -14.61
CA LEU A 272 -24.53 7.06 -14.88
C LEU A 272 -24.16 7.50 -16.31
N GLY A 273 -23.29 6.76 -17.00
CA GLY A 273 -22.89 7.02 -18.38
C GLY A 273 -21.43 7.42 -18.56
N THR A 274 -21.00 7.48 -19.82
CA THR A 274 -19.58 7.59 -20.21
C THR A 274 -18.87 8.85 -19.71
N VAL A 275 -19.58 9.99 -19.68
CA VAL A 275 -19.03 11.26 -19.18
C VAL A 275 -18.61 11.14 -17.71
N TYR A 276 -19.44 10.51 -16.87
CA TYR A 276 -19.14 10.32 -15.45
C TYR A 276 -18.04 9.28 -15.22
N VAL A 277 -17.98 8.25 -16.06
CA VAL A 277 -16.90 7.26 -16.03
C VAL A 277 -15.55 7.92 -16.34
N ALA A 278 -15.49 8.74 -17.38
CA ALA A 278 -14.30 9.48 -17.74
C ALA A 278 -13.90 10.47 -16.63
N SER A 279 -14.88 11.22 -16.08
CA SER A 279 -14.67 12.17 -14.98
C SER A 279 -14.10 11.50 -13.74
N PHE A 280 -14.69 10.37 -13.32
CA PHE A 280 -14.24 9.60 -12.17
C PHE A 280 -12.82 9.07 -12.37
N THR A 281 -12.53 8.50 -13.55
CA THR A 281 -11.22 7.94 -13.87
C THR A 281 -10.12 9.01 -13.81
N ALA A 282 -10.35 10.18 -14.41
CA ALA A 282 -9.41 11.30 -14.37
C ALA A 282 -9.18 11.79 -12.94
N ALA A 283 -10.26 12.03 -12.19
CA ALA A 283 -10.19 12.53 -10.82
C ALA A 283 -9.47 11.56 -9.88
N VAL A 284 -9.75 10.25 -9.95
CA VAL A 284 -9.16 9.23 -9.08
C VAL A 284 -7.64 9.13 -9.28
N ARG A 285 -7.14 9.24 -10.51
CA ARG A 285 -5.69 9.21 -10.78
C ARG A 285 -4.97 10.35 -10.06
N ILE A 286 -5.51 11.57 -10.15
CA ILE A 286 -4.94 12.73 -9.45
C ILE A 286 -5.13 12.61 -7.94
N LYS A 287 -6.31 12.18 -7.48
CA LYS A 287 -6.59 11.96 -6.06
C LYS A 287 -5.54 11.05 -5.41
N TYR A 288 -5.16 9.95 -6.07
CA TYR A 288 -4.13 9.05 -5.53
C TYR A 288 -2.76 9.70 -5.34
N LEU A 289 -2.39 10.66 -6.17
CA LEU A 289 -1.14 11.41 -6.00
C LEU A 289 -1.16 12.28 -4.74
N PHE A 290 -2.32 12.81 -4.35
CA PHE A 290 -2.44 13.60 -3.13
C PHE A 290 -2.64 12.72 -1.89
N THR A 291 -3.46 11.69 -1.97
CA THR A 291 -3.74 10.82 -0.80
C THR A 291 -2.56 9.92 -0.43
N CYS A 292 -1.67 9.59 -1.37
CA CYS A 292 -0.49 8.77 -1.08
C CYS A 292 0.44 9.38 -0.02
N VAL A 293 0.48 10.71 0.11
CA VAL A 293 1.27 11.36 1.16
C VAL A 293 0.75 11.00 2.55
N MET A 294 -0.57 11.06 2.74
CA MET A 294 -1.23 10.69 4.00
C MET A 294 -1.05 9.20 4.30
N GLU A 295 -1.24 8.33 3.29
CA GLU A 295 -1.05 6.88 3.43
C GLU A 295 0.39 6.53 3.88
N ASN A 296 1.41 7.18 3.31
CA ASN A 296 2.79 6.93 3.69
C ASN A 296 3.16 7.51 5.06
N ILE A 297 2.52 8.59 5.51
CA ILE A 297 2.60 9.04 6.92
C ILE A 297 1.98 7.96 7.83
N GLY A 298 0.87 7.35 7.43
CA GLY A 298 0.29 6.20 8.14
C GLY A 298 1.26 5.03 8.26
N VAL A 299 1.89 4.62 7.16
CA VAL A 299 2.91 3.54 7.19
C VAL A 299 4.04 3.87 8.16
N ALA A 300 4.49 5.14 8.20
CA ALA A 300 5.46 5.60 9.18
C ALA A 300 4.95 5.44 10.62
N MET A 301 3.66 5.73 10.86
CA MET A 301 3.03 5.56 12.16
C MET A 301 2.96 4.11 12.62
N ALA A 302 2.77 3.14 11.73
CA ALA A 302 2.81 1.73 12.08
C ALA A 302 4.17 1.32 12.67
N THR A 303 5.26 1.73 12.00
CA THR A 303 6.63 1.47 12.49
C THR A 303 6.92 2.24 13.77
N TYR A 304 6.57 3.52 13.83
CA TYR A 304 6.77 4.38 15.00
C TYR A 304 6.05 3.83 16.24
N CYS A 305 4.77 3.52 16.12
CA CYS A 305 3.98 2.94 17.21
C CYS A 305 4.49 1.55 17.61
N GLY A 306 4.87 0.72 16.63
CA GLY A 306 5.43 -0.60 16.89
C GLY A 306 6.70 -0.55 17.73
N GLN A 307 7.68 0.28 17.37
CA GLN A 307 8.90 0.44 18.14
C GLN A 307 8.64 1.04 19.54
N ASN A 308 7.80 2.07 19.63
CA ASN A 308 7.55 2.75 20.91
C ASN A 308 6.73 1.89 21.90
N ILE A 309 5.78 1.05 21.41
CA ILE A 309 5.07 0.12 22.30
C ILE A 309 5.99 -1.01 22.77
N GLY A 310 6.88 -1.51 21.89
CA GLY A 310 7.92 -2.46 22.26
C GLY A 310 8.81 -1.91 23.38
N ALA A 311 9.24 -0.65 23.27
CA ALA A 311 10.00 0.06 24.30
C ALA A 311 9.16 0.46 25.53
N LYS A 312 7.90 0.07 25.64
CA LYS A 312 6.93 0.44 26.70
C LYS A 312 6.71 1.97 26.84
N LYS A 313 6.99 2.76 25.80
CA LYS A 313 6.90 4.23 25.78
C LYS A 313 5.52 4.71 25.26
N LEU A 314 4.44 4.41 25.99
CA LEU A 314 3.07 4.72 25.57
C LEU A 314 2.82 6.23 25.40
N ASP A 315 3.45 7.08 26.19
CA ASP A 315 3.29 8.53 26.06
C ASP A 315 3.94 9.06 24.76
N ARG A 316 4.99 8.41 24.29
CA ARG A 316 5.55 8.72 22.95
C ARG A 316 4.62 8.30 21.83
N VAL A 317 3.89 7.18 21.96
CA VAL A 317 2.85 6.79 21.00
C VAL A 317 1.80 7.90 20.88
N LYS A 318 1.29 8.42 22.01
CA LYS A 318 0.32 9.53 22.01
C LYS A 318 0.89 10.80 21.38
N ALA A 319 2.13 11.16 21.74
CA ALA A 319 2.82 12.32 21.16
C ALA A 319 2.99 12.17 19.64
N GLY A 320 3.41 10.98 19.17
CA GLY A 320 3.56 10.71 17.74
C GLY A 320 2.23 10.79 16.96
N VAL A 321 1.14 10.25 17.51
CA VAL A 321 -0.19 10.37 16.90
C VAL A 321 -0.61 11.84 16.81
N ARG A 322 -0.43 12.62 17.87
CA ARG A 322 -0.73 14.06 17.87
C ARG A 322 0.11 14.81 16.81
N ASP A 323 1.40 14.54 16.76
CA ASP A 323 2.33 15.21 15.82
C ASP A 323 2.02 14.80 14.37
N ALA A 324 1.64 13.54 14.12
CA ALA A 324 1.20 13.07 12.81
C ALA A 324 -0.13 13.72 12.38
N MET A 325 -1.06 13.95 13.32
CA MET A 325 -2.30 14.71 13.04
C MET A 325 -1.97 16.14 12.59
N TRP A 326 -1.01 16.82 13.25
CA TRP A 326 -0.57 18.15 12.82
C TRP A 326 0.11 18.13 11.45
N LEU A 327 0.90 17.10 11.14
CA LEU A 327 1.48 16.91 9.82
C LEU A 327 0.41 16.81 8.73
N VAL A 328 -0.60 15.99 8.95
CA VAL A 328 -1.69 15.81 7.98
C VAL A 328 -2.55 17.07 7.88
N MET A 329 -2.79 17.77 8.99
CA MET A 329 -3.55 19.02 8.95
C MET A 329 -2.79 20.12 8.19
N GLY A 330 -1.47 20.22 8.38
CA GLY A 330 -0.62 21.13 7.58
C GLY A 330 -0.63 20.75 6.09
N TYR A 331 -0.56 19.45 5.78
CA TYR A 331 -0.66 18.95 4.42
C TYR A 331 -2.05 19.23 3.80
N PHE A 332 -3.13 19.08 4.56
CA PHE A 332 -4.49 19.46 4.12
C PHE A 332 -4.55 20.93 3.69
N VAL A 333 -4.02 21.86 4.49
CA VAL A 333 -3.97 23.28 4.12
C VAL A 333 -3.23 23.47 2.79
N LEU A 334 -2.09 22.79 2.61
CA LEU A 334 -1.34 22.82 1.36
C LEU A 334 -2.18 22.29 0.18
N THR A 335 -2.89 21.16 0.36
CA THR A 335 -3.74 20.61 -0.70
C THR A 335 -4.92 21.51 -1.06
N VAL A 336 -5.52 22.22 -0.11
CA VAL A 336 -6.55 23.24 -0.38
C VAL A 336 -6.00 24.35 -1.26
N LEU A 337 -4.82 24.87 -0.93
CA LEU A 337 -4.17 25.95 -1.71
C LEU A 337 -3.79 25.52 -3.13
N VAL A 338 -3.59 24.22 -3.37
CA VAL A 338 -3.22 23.68 -4.68
C VAL A 338 -4.44 23.19 -5.46
N ILE A 339 -5.28 22.33 -4.85
CA ILE A 339 -6.40 21.69 -5.55
C ILE A 339 -7.51 22.70 -5.87
N TYR A 340 -7.82 23.61 -4.95
CA TYR A 340 -8.96 24.52 -5.13
C TYR A 340 -8.83 25.44 -6.37
N PRO A 341 -7.68 26.14 -6.58
CA PRO A 341 -7.50 26.97 -7.76
C PRO A 341 -7.15 26.20 -9.02
N PHE A 342 -6.46 25.05 -8.91
CA PHE A 342 -5.87 24.36 -10.05
C PHE A 342 -6.55 23.04 -10.45
N ALA A 343 -7.70 22.69 -9.84
CA ALA A 343 -8.37 21.42 -10.11
C ALA A 343 -8.69 21.25 -11.61
N ASP A 344 -9.22 22.25 -12.27
CA ASP A 344 -9.58 22.18 -13.69
C ASP A 344 -8.33 21.98 -14.58
N GLN A 345 -7.25 22.71 -14.30
CA GLN A 345 -5.98 22.58 -15.03
C GLN A 345 -5.34 21.19 -14.82
N MET A 346 -5.45 20.63 -13.61
CA MET A 346 -4.97 19.28 -13.34
C MET A 346 -5.73 18.23 -14.15
N MET A 347 -7.05 18.41 -14.36
CA MET A 347 -7.82 17.48 -15.17
C MET A 347 -7.42 17.55 -16.64
N MET A 348 -7.05 18.72 -17.16
CA MET A 348 -6.56 18.90 -18.53
C MET A 348 -5.25 18.15 -18.82
N LEU A 349 -4.56 17.62 -17.81
CA LEU A 349 -3.41 16.72 -18.02
C LEU A 349 -3.83 15.34 -18.54
N PHE A 350 -5.09 14.94 -18.34
CA PHE A 350 -5.60 13.61 -18.66
C PHE A 350 -6.77 13.63 -19.65
N VAL A 351 -7.40 14.79 -19.84
CA VAL A 351 -8.61 14.95 -20.65
C VAL A 351 -8.38 16.13 -21.59
N ASP A 352 -8.85 16.02 -22.82
CA ASP A 352 -8.80 17.12 -23.79
C ASP A 352 -9.55 18.34 -23.27
N SER A 353 -9.02 19.53 -23.52
CA SER A 353 -9.60 20.79 -23.05
C SER A 353 -10.99 21.08 -23.62
N SER A 354 -11.38 20.43 -24.71
CA SER A 354 -12.72 20.50 -25.29
C SER A 354 -13.80 19.77 -24.47
N GLU A 355 -13.41 18.83 -23.62
CA GLU A 355 -14.32 18.00 -22.82
C GLU A 355 -14.72 18.71 -21.50
N HIS A 356 -15.35 19.89 -21.63
CA HIS A 356 -15.68 20.76 -20.49
C HIS A 356 -16.49 20.07 -19.38
N ALA A 357 -17.44 19.19 -19.76
CA ALA A 357 -18.27 18.48 -18.78
C ALA A 357 -17.46 17.49 -17.95
N VAL A 358 -16.52 16.77 -18.57
CA VAL A 358 -15.65 15.81 -17.91
C VAL A 358 -14.73 16.53 -16.93
N ILE A 359 -14.11 17.63 -17.37
CA ILE A 359 -13.21 18.45 -16.55
C ILE A 359 -13.95 19.01 -15.33
N ALA A 360 -15.13 19.62 -15.54
CA ALA A 360 -15.91 20.22 -14.46
C ALA A 360 -16.33 19.18 -13.40
N ASN A 361 -16.84 18.03 -13.84
CA ASN A 361 -17.23 16.95 -12.94
C ASN A 361 -16.03 16.40 -12.16
N ALA A 362 -14.91 16.12 -12.83
CA ALA A 362 -13.70 15.61 -12.19
C ALA A 362 -13.13 16.60 -11.17
N ALA A 363 -13.08 17.89 -11.51
CA ALA A 363 -12.66 18.96 -10.60
C ALA A 363 -13.61 19.10 -9.40
N GLN A 364 -14.92 18.94 -9.60
CA GLN A 364 -15.91 18.95 -8.53
C GLN A 364 -15.64 17.81 -7.53
N LEU A 365 -15.40 16.58 -8.00
CA LEU A 365 -15.06 15.43 -7.15
C LEU A 365 -13.79 15.74 -6.34
N MET A 366 -12.75 16.27 -6.97
CA MET A 366 -11.50 16.62 -6.28
C MET A 366 -11.72 17.68 -5.19
N ARG A 367 -12.47 18.74 -5.49
CA ARG A 367 -12.76 19.79 -4.52
C ARG A 367 -13.58 19.28 -3.34
N ILE A 368 -14.60 18.43 -3.58
CA ILE A 368 -15.40 17.82 -2.53
C ILE A 368 -14.54 16.90 -1.67
N CYS A 369 -13.82 15.95 -2.27
CA CYS A 369 -12.96 15.02 -1.52
C CYS A 369 -11.91 15.75 -0.67
N ASN A 370 -11.32 16.83 -1.20
CA ASN A 370 -10.28 17.58 -0.51
C ASN A 370 -10.77 18.17 0.83
N TRP A 371 -12.02 18.65 0.93
CA TRP A 371 -12.59 19.14 2.19
C TRP A 371 -12.65 18.05 3.28
N PHE A 372 -12.70 16.78 2.89
CA PHE A 372 -12.74 15.65 3.81
C PHE A 372 -11.37 14.98 4.02
N TYR A 373 -10.27 15.56 3.51
CA TYR A 373 -8.92 15.06 3.80
C TYR A 373 -8.56 15.07 5.29
N PRO A 374 -9.06 15.97 6.15
CA PRO A 374 -8.90 15.81 7.60
C PRO A 374 -9.46 14.48 8.13
N ALA A 375 -10.62 14.04 7.66
CA ALA A 375 -11.18 12.73 8.03
C ALA A 375 -10.30 11.59 7.49
N LEU A 376 -9.89 11.63 6.21
CA LEU A 376 -8.92 10.66 5.68
C LEU A 376 -7.64 10.61 6.53
N GLY A 377 -7.13 11.75 6.96
CA GLY A 377 -5.94 11.84 7.80
C GLY A 377 -6.12 11.17 9.16
N ILE A 378 -7.24 11.43 9.84
CA ILE A 378 -7.58 10.77 11.11
C ILE A 378 -7.65 9.26 10.92
N LEU A 379 -8.40 8.81 9.90
CA LEU A 379 -8.55 7.42 9.55
C LEU A 379 -7.19 6.73 9.37
N VAL A 380 -6.35 7.29 8.50
CA VAL A 380 -5.05 6.68 8.16
C VAL A 380 -4.14 6.63 9.38
N ILE A 381 -4.00 7.73 10.12
CA ILE A 381 -3.13 7.77 11.30
C ILE A 381 -3.59 6.80 12.38
N LEU A 382 -4.88 6.77 12.71
CA LEU A 382 -5.40 5.88 13.74
C LEU A 382 -5.33 4.41 13.31
N ARG A 383 -5.68 4.10 12.05
CA ARG A 383 -5.61 2.76 11.47
C ARG A 383 -4.21 2.18 11.61
N TYR A 384 -3.21 2.87 11.07
CA TYR A 384 -1.83 2.40 11.10
C TYR A 384 -1.21 2.43 12.50
N SER A 385 -1.63 3.35 13.37
CA SER A 385 -1.21 3.35 14.78
C SER A 385 -1.74 2.11 15.51
N ILE A 386 -3.02 1.75 15.33
CA ILE A 386 -3.65 0.55 15.90
C ILE A 386 -2.94 -0.72 15.37
N GLN A 387 -2.59 -0.76 14.08
CA GLN A 387 -1.79 -1.84 13.48
C GLN A 387 -0.43 -1.94 14.17
N GLY A 388 0.31 -0.84 14.27
CA GLY A 388 1.62 -0.80 14.92
C GLY A 388 1.57 -1.25 16.39
N LEU A 389 0.47 -1.01 17.08
CA LEU A 389 0.24 -1.51 18.44
C LEU A 389 -0.05 -3.02 18.49
N GLY A 390 -0.16 -3.72 17.34
CA GLY A 390 -0.37 -5.15 17.25
C GLY A 390 -1.83 -5.60 17.28
N TYR A 391 -2.78 -4.70 16.96
CA TYR A 391 -4.21 -4.99 16.93
C TYR A 391 -4.80 -4.86 15.51
N SER A 392 -4.17 -5.57 14.55
CA SER A 392 -4.53 -5.49 13.13
C SER A 392 -5.96 -5.94 12.82
N ASN A 393 -6.53 -6.84 13.62
CA ASN A 393 -7.95 -7.22 13.52
C ASN A 393 -8.87 -6.02 13.75
N LEU A 394 -8.54 -5.18 14.74
CA LEU A 394 -9.33 -3.99 15.04
C LEU A 394 -9.22 -2.96 13.90
N SER A 395 -8.03 -2.81 13.34
CA SER A 395 -7.80 -1.97 12.16
C SER A 395 -8.54 -2.47 10.91
N MET A 396 -8.58 -3.79 10.68
CA MET A 396 -9.33 -4.39 9.56
C MET A 396 -10.81 -4.01 9.59
N MET A 397 -11.42 -3.89 10.78
CA MET A 397 -12.83 -3.50 10.91
C MET A 397 -13.09 -2.11 10.33
N SER A 398 -12.12 -1.19 10.30
CA SER A 398 -12.29 0.09 9.61
C SER A 398 -12.48 -0.09 8.09
N GLY A 399 -11.78 -1.05 7.48
CA GLY A 399 -11.99 -1.40 6.07
C GLY A 399 -13.40 -1.96 5.81
N VAL A 400 -13.94 -2.74 6.76
CA VAL A 400 -15.33 -3.23 6.71
C VAL A 400 -16.31 -2.05 6.77
N MET A 401 -16.08 -1.07 7.65
CA MET A 401 -16.91 0.14 7.72
C MET A 401 -16.86 0.96 6.43
N GLU A 402 -15.67 1.13 5.84
CA GLU A 402 -15.54 1.79 4.54
C GLU A 402 -16.28 1.04 3.43
N MET A 403 -16.19 -0.28 3.38
CA MET A 403 -16.91 -1.11 2.41
C MET A 403 -18.42 -0.90 2.54
N PHE A 404 -18.98 -1.04 3.74
CA PHE A 404 -20.42 -0.83 3.98
C PHE A 404 -20.85 0.58 3.61
N ALA A 405 -20.06 1.59 3.94
CA ALA A 405 -20.35 2.98 3.60
C ALA A 405 -20.40 3.18 2.07
N ARG A 406 -19.39 2.68 1.34
CA ARG A 406 -19.38 2.78 -0.14
C ARG A 406 -20.52 1.99 -0.78
N CYS A 407 -20.83 0.79 -0.27
CA CYS A 407 -21.99 0.02 -0.75
C CYS A 407 -23.30 0.78 -0.49
N GLY A 408 -23.48 1.35 0.71
CA GLY A 408 -24.66 2.14 1.04
C GLY A 408 -24.80 3.38 0.15
N VAL A 409 -23.71 4.12 -0.06
CA VAL A 409 -23.71 5.27 -0.97
C VAL A 409 -24.05 4.84 -2.41
N SER A 410 -23.46 3.74 -2.88
CA SER A 410 -23.72 3.21 -4.24
C SER A 410 -25.17 2.81 -4.43
N LEU A 411 -25.82 2.23 -3.43
CA LEU A 411 -27.19 1.71 -3.51
C LEU A 411 -28.26 2.79 -3.25
N TRP A 412 -27.98 3.78 -2.43
CA TRP A 412 -28.99 4.76 -2.02
C TRP A 412 -28.67 6.20 -2.43
N LEU A 413 -27.43 6.64 -2.27
CA LEU A 413 -27.08 8.03 -2.51
C LEU A 413 -26.83 8.30 -4.01
N VAL A 414 -26.18 7.39 -4.71
CA VAL A 414 -25.93 7.53 -6.16
C VAL A 414 -27.26 7.52 -6.96
N PRO A 415 -28.26 6.65 -6.71
CA PRO A 415 -29.54 6.74 -7.36
C PRO A 415 -30.31 8.04 -7.07
N ALA A 416 -30.15 8.62 -5.85
CA ALA A 416 -30.85 9.83 -5.44
C ALA A 416 -30.20 11.12 -5.93
N MET A 417 -28.86 11.17 -6.01
CA MET A 417 -28.09 12.40 -6.25
C MET A 417 -27.16 12.28 -7.49
N ALA A 418 -27.19 11.18 -8.21
CA ALA A 418 -26.35 10.91 -9.38
C ALA A 418 -24.87 11.18 -9.10
N TRP A 419 -24.22 12.03 -9.88
CA TRP A 419 -22.80 12.34 -9.75
C TRP A 419 -22.38 12.85 -8.36
N LEU A 420 -23.21 13.66 -7.72
CA LEU A 420 -22.92 14.13 -6.34
C LEU A 420 -22.84 12.97 -5.36
N GLY A 421 -23.68 11.94 -5.51
CA GLY A 421 -23.58 10.71 -4.72
C GLY A 421 -22.20 10.05 -4.86
N VAL A 422 -21.67 9.96 -6.07
CA VAL A 422 -20.32 9.44 -6.34
C VAL A 422 -19.25 10.30 -5.65
N CYS A 423 -19.37 11.63 -5.71
CA CYS A 423 -18.42 12.55 -5.07
C CYS A 423 -18.35 12.38 -3.53
N TYR A 424 -19.47 12.03 -2.88
CA TYR A 424 -19.53 11.83 -1.43
C TYR A 424 -19.18 10.42 -0.97
N ALA A 425 -18.95 9.47 -1.87
CA ALA A 425 -18.71 8.08 -1.51
C ALA A 425 -17.46 7.89 -0.62
N ASP A 426 -16.33 8.48 -1.01
CA ASP A 426 -15.11 8.43 -0.21
C ASP A 426 -15.23 9.23 1.10
N PRO A 427 -15.71 10.50 1.10
CA PRO A 427 -15.99 11.22 2.33
C PRO A 427 -16.82 10.46 3.37
N VAL A 428 -17.92 9.86 2.94
CA VAL A 428 -18.79 9.07 3.85
C VAL A 428 -18.05 7.83 4.36
N ALA A 429 -17.28 7.17 3.51
CA ALA A 429 -16.49 6.00 3.92
C ALA A 429 -15.43 6.37 4.97
N TRP A 430 -14.74 7.48 4.82
CA TRP A 430 -13.74 7.95 5.78
C TRP A 430 -14.37 8.30 7.13
N ILE A 431 -15.47 9.04 7.12
CA ILE A 431 -16.20 9.39 8.34
C ILE A 431 -16.72 8.14 9.08
N MET A 432 -17.30 7.18 8.34
CA MET A 432 -17.78 5.93 8.95
C MET A 432 -16.65 5.13 9.59
N ALA A 433 -15.48 5.08 8.97
CA ALA A 433 -14.31 4.44 9.55
C ALA A 433 -13.81 5.19 10.80
N ASP A 434 -13.83 6.54 10.80
CA ASP A 434 -13.41 7.36 11.93
C ASP A 434 -14.33 7.19 13.14
N ILE A 435 -15.65 7.09 12.92
CA ILE A 435 -16.65 6.82 14.00
C ILE A 435 -16.28 5.52 14.74
N PHE A 436 -15.72 4.54 14.05
CA PHE A 436 -15.25 3.30 14.66
C PHE A 436 -13.84 3.45 15.26
N LEU A 437 -12.89 4.03 14.51
CA LEU A 437 -11.47 4.04 14.88
C LEU A 437 -11.17 4.94 16.08
N ILE A 438 -11.86 6.08 16.21
CA ILE A 438 -11.61 7.01 17.32
C ILE A 438 -11.91 6.36 18.68
N PRO A 439 -13.10 5.81 18.95
CA PRO A 439 -13.36 5.09 20.20
C PRO A 439 -12.44 3.89 20.40
N ALA A 440 -12.17 3.12 19.32
CA ALA A 440 -11.30 1.95 19.36
C ALA A 440 -9.88 2.31 19.81
N TYR A 441 -9.31 3.40 19.29
CA TYR A 441 -7.99 3.87 19.67
C TYR A 441 -7.91 4.28 21.15
N PHE A 442 -8.86 5.06 21.64
CA PHE A 442 -8.88 5.47 23.05
C PHE A 442 -9.07 4.28 24.01
N TRP A 443 -9.97 3.35 23.67
CA TRP A 443 -10.14 2.11 24.41
C TRP A 443 -8.85 1.30 24.46
N LEU A 444 -8.17 1.18 23.34
CA LEU A 444 -6.91 0.45 23.22
C LEU A 444 -5.81 1.08 24.08
N LEU A 445 -5.68 2.40 24.06
CA LEU A 445 -4.71 3.11 24.91
C LEU A 445 -4.95 2.86 26.40
N GLN A 446 -6.20 2.88 26.85
CA GLN A 446 -6.54 2.59 28.25
C GLN A 446 -6.19 1.15 28.62
N ARG A 447 -6.47 0.19 27.73
CA ARG A 447 -6.15 -1.23 27.93
C ARG A 447 -4.62 -1.44 28.01
N LEU A 448 -3.87 -0.82 27.14
CA LEU A 448 -2.39 -0.91 27.11
C LEU A 448 -1.78 -0.25 28.35
N ARG A 449 -2.30 0.91 28.77
CA ARG A 449 -1.84 1.57 30.01
C ARG A 449 -1.99 0.65 31.22
N LYS A 450 -3.16 0.00 31.38
CA LYS A 450 -3.38 -0.97 32.47
C LYS A 450 -2.40 -2.13 32.42
N LYS A 451 -2.14 -2.70 31.22
CA LYS A 451 -1.20 -3.82 31.04
C LYS A 451 0.23 -3.43 31.41
N ILE A 452 0.68 -2.25 31.01
CA ILE A 452 2.05 -1.77 31.30
C ILE A 452 2.21 -1.51 32.80
N MET A 453 1.19 -0.93 33.46
CA MET A 453 1.21 -0.68 34.91
C MET A 453 1.22 -1.96 35.76
N VAL A 454 0.59 -3.04 35.30
CA VAL A 454 0.56 -4.33 35.98
C VAL A 454 1.89 -5.10 35.79
N ALA A 455 2.61 -4.83 34.69
CA ALA A 455 3.86 -5.49 34.34
C ALA A 455 5.11 -4.70 34.84
N ALA A 456 4.95 -3.51 35.42
CA ALA A 456 5.97 -2.69 36.07
C ALA A 456 5.96 -2.90 37.58
#